data_360b0e3deb48005d2d1f73ceb99cb931
#
_entry.id   360b0e3deb48005d2d1f73ceb99cb931
#
_cell.length_a   1.000
_cell.length_b   1.000
_cell.length_c   1.000
_cell.angle_alpha   90.00
_cell.angle_beta   90.00
_cell.angle_gamma   90.00
#
_symmetry.space_group_name_H-M   'P 1'
#
loop_
_entity.id
_entity.type
_entity.pdbx_description
1 polymer ?
#
loop_
_entity_poly.entity_id
_entity_poly.type
_entity_poly.pdbx_seq_one_letter_code
_entity_poly.pdbx_strand_id
1 'polypeptide(L)'
;ILADEPTGNLDTKTSIEIMEIFEKLHDAGNTIIVVTHEPDIAEHCHRIVRLRDGLIETDERNENIILASDPMHRYKQGQSIT
;
A
#
# COMPACT_ATOMS: atom_id res chain seq x y z
N ILE A 1 10.86 -2.22 9.35
CA ILE A 1 10.49 -3.40 8.55
C ILE A 1 10.54 -3.03 7.07
N LEU A 2 11.29 -3.78 6.30
CA LEU A 2 11.40 -3.59 4.86
C LEU A 2 10.72 -4.76 4.15
N ALA A 3 9.70 -4.46 3.36
CA ALA A 3 8.99 -5.44 2.56
C ALA A 3 9.17 -5.13 1.07
N ASP A 4 9.82 -6.03 0.36
CA ASP A 4 10.13 -5.86 -1.06
C ASP A 4 9.15 -6.70 -1.89
N GLU A 5 8.27 -6.03 -2.62
CA GLU A 5 7.21 -6.65 -3.42
C GLU A 5 6.43 -7.69 -2.61
N PRO A 6 5.90 -7.32 -1.43
CA PRO A 6 5.35 -8.32 -0.50
C PRO A 6 4.10 -9.03 -1.00
N THR A 7 3.44 -8.46 -1.99
CA THR A 7 2.21 -9.03 -2.56
C THR A 7 2.39 -9.53 -3.98
N GLY A 8 3.62 -9.60 -4.47
CA GLY A 8 3.92 -10.13 -5.81
C GLY A 8 3.45 -11.57 -5.96
N ASN A 9 2.77 -11.87 -7.06
CA ASN A 9 2.26 -13.21 -7.37
C ASN A 9 1.18 -13.74 -6.44
N LEU A 10 0.62 -12.90 -5.57
CA LEU A 10 -0.49 -13.29 -4.70
C LEU A 10 -1.83 -12.86 -5.31
N ASP A 11 -2.89 -13.57 -4.96
CA ASP A 11 -4.23 -13.15 -5.35
C ASP A 11 -4.66 -11.92 -4.55
N THR A 12 -5.75 -11.30 -4.96
CA THR A 12 -6.23 -10.05 -4.35
C THR A 12 -6.57 -10.24 -2.87
N LYS A 13 -7.22 -11.35 -2.53
CA LYS A 13 -7.61 -11.61 -1.14
C LYS A 13 -6.38 -11.75 -0.24
N THR A 14 -5.40 -12.54 -0.67
CA THR A 14 -4.18 -12.76 0.10
C THR A 14 -3.37 -11.47 0.20
N SER A 15 -3.33 -10.69 -0.87
CA SER A 15 -2.65 -9.38 -0.86
C SER A 15 -3.24 -8.45 0.18
N ILE A 16 -4.57 -8.40 0.28
CA ILE A 16 -5.25 -7.57 1.29
C ILE A 16 -4.91 -8.06 2.69
N GLU A 17 -4.89 -9.37 2.92
CA GLU A 17 -4.53 -9.95 4.22
C GLU A 17 -3.11 -9.57 4.65
N ILE A 18 -2.17 -9.59 3.71
CA ILE A 18 -0.79 -9.16 3.97
C ILE A 18 -0.74 -7.68 4.34
N MET A 19 -1.47 -6.84 3.62
CA MET A 19 -1.50 -5.42 3.92
C MET A 19 -2.17 -5.13 5.26
N GLU A 20 -3.16 -5.92 5.66
CA GLU A 20 -3.77 -5.81 6.98
C GLU A 20 -2.76 -6.08 8.09
N ILE A 21 -1.88 -7.05 7.89
CA ILE A 21 -0.81 -7.35 8.86
C ILE A 21 0.12 -6.14 8.99
N PHE A 22 0.49 -5.51 7.88
CA PHE A 22 1.34 -4.32 7.90
C PHE A 22 0.65 -3.16 8.60
N GLU A 23 -0.65 -2.98 8.42
CA GLU A 23 -1.41 -1.94 9.12
C GLU A 23 -1.35 -2.14 10.64
N LYS A 24 -1.54 -3.38 11.09
CA LYS A 24 -1.47 -3.70 12.51
C LYS A 24 -0.08 -3.44 13.09
N LEU A 25 0.96 -3.79 12.34
CA LEU A 25 2.33 -3.53 12.78
C LEU A 25 2.62 -2.03 12.84
N HIS A 26 2.13 -1.28 11.88
CA HIS A 26 2.27 0.17 11.87
C HIS A 26 1.55 0.80 13.05
N ASP A 27 0.33 0.37 13.33
CA ASP A 27 -0.46 0.88 14.47
C ASP A 27 0.20 0.55 15.81
N ALA A 28 0.98 -0.51 15.86
CA ALA A 28 1.75 -0.89 17.04
C ALA A 28 3.04 -0.07 17.20
N GLY A 29 3.32 0.87 16.31
CA GLY A 29 4.46 1.77 16.40
C GLY A 29 5.64 1.40 15.52
N ASN A 30 5.50 0.45 14.61
CA ASN A 30 6.56 0.05 13.70
C ASN A 30 6.58 0.91 12.44
N THR A 31 7.77 1.22 11.95
CA THR A 31 7.93 1.83 10.64
C THR A 31 8.03 0.73 9.60
N ILE A 32 7.23 0.84 8.55
CA ILE A 32 7.19 -0.17 7.49
C ILE A 32 7.48 0.51 6.16
N ILE A 33 8.45 -0.03 5.45
CA ILE A 33 8.81 0.43 4.11
C ILE A 33 8.41 -0.67 3.13
N VAL A 34 7.53 -0.35 2.20
CA VAL A 34 7.06 -1.28 1.18
C VAL A 34 7.63 -0.84 -0.17
N VAL A 35 8.36 -1.74 -0.81
CA VAL A 35 8.89 -1.50 -2.15
C VAL A 35 7.98 -2.23 -3.13
N THR A 36 7.31 -1.49 -4.00
CA THR A 36 6.37 -2.08 -4.96
C THR A 36 6.26 -1.22 -6.21
N HIS A 37 5.91 -1.84 -7.32
CA HIS A 37 5.54 -1.14 -8.55
C HIS A 37 4.02 -1.16 -8.78
N GLU A 38 3.26 -1.68 -7.83
CA GLU A 38 1.81 -1.79 -7.92
C GLU A 38 1.13 -0.57 -7.27
N PRO A 39 0.42 0.26 -8.04
CA PRO A 39 -0.25 1.44 -7.49
C PRO A 39 -1.27 1.09 -6.40
N ASP A 40 -1.96 -0.03 -6.54
CA ASP A 40 -2.96 -0.46 -5.56
C ASP A 40 -2.34 -0.65 -4.17
N ILE A 41 -1.14 -1.20 -4.13
CA ILE A 41 -0.43 -1.42 -2.88
C ILE A 41 0.06 -0.09 -2.30
N ALA A 42 0.53 0.80 -3.16
CA ALA A 42 0.99 2.12 -2.74
C ALA A 42 -0.12 2.94 -2.07
N GLU A 43 -1.37 2.76 -2.49
CA GLU A 43 -2.51 3.48 -1.92
C GLU A 43 -2.75 3.19 -0.44
N HIS A 44 -2.26 2.06 0.06
CA HIS A 44 -2.36 1.72 1.48
C HIS A 44 -1.32 2.44 2.34
N CYS A 45 -0.35 3.09 1.73
CA CYS A 45 0.76 3.70 2.45
C CYS A 45 0.47 5.15 2.80
N HIS A 46 1.07 5.62 3.91
CA HIS A 46 0.91 7.00 4.36
C HIS A 46 1.77 7.98 3.56
N ARG A 47 2.84 7.49 2.96
CA ARG A 47 3.75 8.31 2.16
C ARG A 47 4.19 7.50 0.94
N ILE A 48 4.18 8.12 -0.20
CA ILE A 48 4.53 7.47 -1.46
C ILE A 48 5.73 8.20 -2.07
N VAL A 49 6.82 7.45 -2.25
CA VAL A 49 8.02 7.95 -2.93
C VAL A 49 8.14 7.21 -4.24
N ARG A 50 8.09 7.93 -5.34
CA ARG A 50 8.24 7.35 -6.67
C ARG A 50 9.63 7.59 -7.20
N LEU A 51 10.24 6.51 -7.71
CA LEU A 51 11.57 6.55 -8.28
C LEU A 51 11.50 6.37 -9.80
N ARG A 52 12.41 7.04 -10.49
CA ARG A 52 12.59 6.89 -11.92
C ARG A 52 14.07 6.97 -12.22
N ASP A 53 14.59 5.94 -12.90
CA ASP A 53 16.01 5.86 -13.27
C ASP A 53 16.95 6.05 -12.07
N GLY A 54 16.56 5.49 -10.92
CA GLY A 54 17.34 5.57 -9.69
C GLY A 54 17.25 6.89 -8.95
N LEU A 55 16.44 7.83 -9.44
CA LEU A 55 16.26 9.14 -8.82
C LEU A 55 14.84 9.29 -8.29
N ILE A 56 14.69 10.07 -7.23
CA ILE A 56 13.38 10.39 -6.68
C ILE A 56 12.65 11.32 -7.64
N GLU A 57 11.54 10.83 -8.18
CA GLU A 57 10.68 11.62 -9.04
C GLU A 57 9.67 12.41 -8.24
N THR A 58 9.01 11.76 -7.29
CA THR A 58 8.05 12.40 -6.39
C THR A 58 8.19 11.81 -4.99
N ASP A 59 7.83 12.62 -4.01
CA ASP A 59 7.77 12.22 -2.60
C ASP A 59 6.59 12.95 -2.00
N GLU A 60 5.48 12.25 -1.83
CA GLU A 60 4.22 12.84 -1.42
C GLU A 60 3.61 12.11 -0.24
N ARG A 61 2.97 12.89 0.64
CA ARG A 61 2.13 12.32 1.67
C ARG A 61 0.81 11.87 1.02
N ASN A 62 0.39 10.65 1.31
CA ASN A 62 -0.87 10.15 0.82
C ASN A 62 -2.01 10.60 1.75
N GLU A 63 -2.82 11.55 1.30
CA GLU A 63 -3.93 12.09 2.09
C GLU A 63 -5.20 11.24 1.96
N ASN A 64 -5.23 10.32 1.00
CA ASN A 64 -6.40 9.47 0.75
C ASN A 64 -6.04 7.99 0.95
N ILE A 65 -5.56 7.67 2.15
CA ILE A 65 -5.12 6.30 2.46
C ILE A 65 -6.30 5.34 2.41
N ILE A 66 -6.11 4.25 1.67
CA ILE A 66 -7.08 3.16 1.63
C ILE A 66 -6.62 2.10 2.61
N LEU A 67 -7.45 1.83 3.63
CA LEU A 67 -7.11 0.83 4.63
C LEU A 67 -7.48 -0.56 4.13
N ALA A 68 -6.55 -1.50 4.23
CA ALA A 68 -6.80 -2.88 3.84
C ALA A 68 -7.86 -3.53 4.74
N SER A 69 -7.92 -3.10 6.00
CA SER A 69 -8.89 -3.59 6.97
C SER A 69 -10.29 -2.97 6.81
N ASP A 70 -10.44 -1.96 5.96
CA ASP A 70 -11.72 -1.32 5.72
C ASP A 70 -12.64 -2.28 4.94
N PRO A 71 -13.82 -2.63 5.48
CA PRO A 71 -14.73 -3.54 4.78
C PRO A 71 -15.23 -3.00 3.45
N MET A 72 -15.16 -1.67 3.25
CA MET A 72 -15.57 -1.03 2.01
C MET A 72 -14.44 -0.83 1.02
N HIS A 73 -13.27 -1.32 1.33
CA HIS A 73 -12.06 -1.14 0.52
C HIS A 73 -12.27 -1.51 -0.96
N ARG A 74 -12.76 -2.71 -1.22
CA ARG A 74 -12.97 -3.19 -2.59
C ARG A 74 -14.05 -2.41 -3.31
N TYR A 75 -15.08 -2.01 -2.59
CA TYR A 75 -16.17 -1.25 -3.14
C TYR A 75 -15.69 0.14 -3.59
N LYS A 76 -14.91 0.80 -2.74
CA LYS A 76 -14.36 2.11 -3.07
C LYS A 76 -13.44 2.06 -4.28
N GLN A 77 -12.64 1.03 -4.39
CA GLN A 77 -11.78 0.85 -5.56
C GLN A 77 -12.59 0.70 -6.83
N GLY A 78 -13.66 -0.08 -6.79
CA GLY A 78 -14.55 -0.22 -7.92
C GLY A 78 -15.20 1.10 -8.33
N GLN A 79 -15.56 1.93 -7.37
CA GLN A 79 -16.12 3.25 -7.63
C GLN A 79 -15.12 4.23 -8.20
N SER A 80 -13.87 4.16 -7.74
CA SER A 80 -12.85 5.10 -8.19
C SER A 80 -12.50 4.94 -9.67
N ILE A 81 -12.82 3.82 -10.26
CA ILE A 81 -12.62 3.56 -11.68
C ILE A 81 -13.68 4.27 -12.52
N THR A 82 -14.81 4.53 -11.94
CA THR A 82 -15.90 5.20 -12.63
C THR A 82 -15.78 6.72 -12.54
#